data_2eaa611a6f5f767a0f612ea5d357bd0a
#
_entry.id   2eaa611a6f5f767a0f612ea5d357bd0a
#
_cell.length_a   1.000
_cell.length_b   1.000
_cell.length_c   1.000
_cell.angle_alpha   90.00
_cell.angle_beta   90.00
_cell.angle_gamma   90.00
#
_symmetry.space_group_name_H-M   'P 1'
#
loop_
_entity.id
_entity.type
_entity.pdbx_description
1 polymer ?
#
loop_
_entity_poly.entity_id
_entity_poly.type
_entity_poly.pdbx_seq_one_letter_code
_entity_poly.pdbx_strand_id
1 'polypeptide(L)'
;MPFTYNVVSGASADRLEKLIAERLQPGADKDAIDRRIWRLFGEKWAVLYTDLSGFSRNVAEFGIIHFLQTIFESHRLLVPLIESHNGILLKTEGDSLIVMFRNVNDAVRCAIAMQRCTQEHNLARTDAEKVLLC
;
A
#
# COMPACT_ATOMS: atom_id res chain seq x y z
N MET A 1 6.26 -1.92 -30.46
CA MET A 1 7.63 -2.30 -30.81
C MET A 1 8.44 -2.52 -29.53
N PRO A 2 9.10 -3.66 -29.39
CA PRO A 2 9.86 -3.95 -28.15
C PRO A 2 10.93 -2.93 -27.83
N PHE A 3 11.60 -2.42 -28.85
CA PHE A 3 12.64 -1.41 -28.70
C PHE A 3 12.10 -0.11 -28.08
N THR A 4 10.98 0.38 -28.59
CA THR A 4 10.36 1.62 -28.09
C THR A 4 9.93 1.44 -26.64
N TYR A 5 9.34 0.29 -26.30
CA TYR A 5 8.93 0.00 -24.94
C TYR A 5 10.12 0.00 -23.98
N ASN A 6 11.21 -0.66 -24.34
CA ASN A 6 12.40 -0.71 -23.48
C ASN A 6 13.03 0.67 -23.28
N VAL A 7 13.06 1.48 -24.33
CA VAL A 7 13.59 2.85 -24.23
C VAL A 7 12.76 3.70 -23.26
N VAL A 8 11.45 3.63 -23.35
CA VAL A 8 10.56 4.40 -22.45
C VAL A 8 10.73 3.91 -21.01
N SER A 9 10.75 2.61 -20.78
CA SER A 9 10.89 2.02 -19.46
C SER A 9 12.21 2.37 -18.80
N GLY A 10 13.33 2.29 -19.54
CA GLY A 10 14.65 2.63 -19.01
C GLY A 10 14.89 4.13 -18.87
N ALA A 11 14.35 4.94 -19.77
CA ALA A 11 14.61 6.37 -19.82
C ALA A 11 14.13 7.12 -18.58
N SER A 12 13.01 6.71 -17.97
CA SER A 12 12.48 7.35 -16.76
C SER A 12 13.42 7.17 -15.57
N ALA A 13 13.89 5.93 -15.35
CA ALA A 13 14.82 5.61 -14.26
C ALA A 13 16.16 6.32 -14.49
N ASP A 14 16.69 6.27 -15.69
CA ASP A 14 17.95 6.91 -16.07
C ASP A 14 17.88 8.43 -15.84
N ARG A 15 16.77 9.04 -16.17
CA ARG A 15 16.60 10.49 -16.01
C ARG A 15 16.61 10.90 -14.56
N LEU A 16 15.94 10.15 -13.68
CA LEU A 16 15.96 10.41 -12.26
C LEU A 16 17.38 10.25 -11.70
N GLU A 17 18.07 9.20 -12.07
CA GLU A 17 19.45 8.95 -11.64
C GLU A 17 20.39 10.06 -12.07
N LYS A 18 20.25 10.56 -13.31
CA LYS A 18 21.05 11.69 -13.81
C LYS A 18 20.83 12.96 -12.99
N LEU A 19 19.59 13.25 -12.64
CA LEU A 19 19.27 14.43 -11.82
C LEU A 19 19.86 14.29 -10.40
N ILE A 20 19.81 13.12 -9.83
CA ILE A 20 20.43 12.84 -8.53
C ILE A 20 21.96 12.98 -8.62
N ALA A 21 22.56 12.47 -9.70
CA ALA A 21 24.00 12.61 -9.94
C ALA A 21 24.41 14.10 -10.07
N GLU A 22 23.63 14.89 -10.79
CA GLU A 22 23.84 16.35 -10.88
C GLU A 22 23.79 17.00 -9.50
N ARG A 23 22.83 16.59 -8.65
CA ARG A 23 22.68 17.12 -7.30
C ARG A 23 23.89 16.85 -6.41
N LEU A 24 24.62 15.79 -6.68
CA LEU A 24 25.81 15.41 -5.93
C LEU A 24 27.07 16.19 -6.35
N GLN A 25 27.03 16.89 -7.47
CA GLN A 25 28.18 17.65 -7.97
C GLN A 25 28.47 18.88 -7.11
N PRO A 26 29.77 19.24 -6.91
CA PRO A 26 30.12 20.49 -6.23
C PRO A 26 29.54 21.69 -6.96
N GLY A 27 28.93 22.62 -6.21
CA GLY A 27 28.36 23.84 -6.79
C GLY A 27 27.01 23.65 -7.46
N ALA A 28 26.38 22.48 -7.34
CA ALA A 28 25.06 22.23 -7.92
C ALA A 28 24.00 23.13 -7.27
N ASP A 29 23.07 23.65 -8.09
CA ASP A 29 21.88 24.31 -7.60
C ASP A 29 20.85 23.26 -7.18
N LYS A 30 20.94 22.83 -5.93
CA LYS A 30 20.11 21.75 -5.39
C LYS A 30 18.62 22.08 -5.41
N ASP A 31 18.29 23.34 -5.12
CA ASP A 31 16.87 23.74 -5.10
C ASP A 31 16.24 23.66 -6.50
N ALA A 32 16.97 24.06 -7.52
CA ALA A 32 16.49 23.96 -8.90
C ALA A 32 16.34 22.49 -9.33
N ILE A 33 17.30 21.66 -8.97
CA ILE A 33 17.24 20.22 -9.28
C ILE A 33 16.07 19.55 -8.55
N ASP A 34 15.87 19.88 -7.27
CA ASP A 34 14.77 19.35 -6.48
C ASP A 34 13.42 19.71 -7.09
N ARG A 35 13.23 20.97 -7.49
CA ARG A 35 12.01 21.42 -8.18
C ARG A 35 11.78 20.64 -9.47
N ARG A 36 12.82 20.39 -10.24
CA ARG A 36 12.72 19.63 -11.48
C ARG A 36 12.34 18.17 -11.24
N ILE A 37 12.93 17.53 -10.24
CA ILE A 37 12.59 16.16 -9.84
C ILE A 37 11.12 16.09 -9.46
N TRP A 38 10.65 16.99 -8.60
CA TRP A 38 9.25 17.03 -8.19
C TRP A 38 8.30 17.27 -9.37
N ARG A 39 8.68 18.14 -10.30
CA ARG A 39 7.86 18.40 -11.48
C ARG A 39 7.71 17.18 -12.38
N LEU A 40 8.78 16.43 -12.55
CA LEU A 40 8.80 15.29 -13.47
C LEU A 40 8.26 14.01 -12.85
N PHE A 41 8.56 13.77 -11.57
CA PHE A 41 8.31 12.48 -10.93
C PHE A 41 7.41 12.57 -9.70
N GLY A 42 7.17 13.74 -9.17
CA GLY A 42 6.39 13.93 -7.95
C GLY A 42 4.91 13.67 -8.17
N GLU A 43 4.31 12.96 -7.24
CA GLU A 43 2.88 12.72 -7.19
C GLU A 43 2.39 12.82 -5.75
N LYS A 44 1.14 13.23 -5.59
CA LYS A 44 0.48 13.24 -4.29
C LYS A 44 -0.57 12.14 -4.23
N TRP A 45 -0.43 11.28 -3.23
CA TRP A 45 -1.38 10.21 -2.97
C TRP A 45 -1.66 10.14 -1.47
N ALA A 46 -2.90 9.80 -1.13
CA ALA A 46 -3.21 9.33 0.21
C ALA A 46 -2.89 7.84 0.26
N VAL A 47 -2.15 7.42 1.27
CA VAL A 47 -1.76 6.02 1.43
C VAL A 47 -2.48 5.45 2.64
N LEU A 48 -3.17 4.33 2.44
CA LEU A 48 -3.77 3.54 3.50
C LEU A 48 -2.95 2.27 3.69
N TYR A 49 -2.46 2.08 4.89
CA TYR A 49 -1.69 0.90 5.27
C TYR A 49 -2.49 0.13 6.31
N THR A 50 -2.78 -1.13 6.04
CA THR A 50 -3.50 -1.98 7.00
C THR A 50 -2.58 -3.01 7.62
N ASP A 51 -2.92 -3.45 8.82
CA ASP A 51 -2.20 -4.48 9.53
C ASP A 51 -3.18 -5.30 10.38
N LEU A 52 -2.80 -6.52 10.72
CA LEU A 52 -3.58 -7.35 11.62
C LEU A 52 -2.92 -7.37 13.00
N SER A 53 -3.71 -7.15 14.04
CA SER A 53 -3.19 -7.18 15.40
C SER A 53 -3.07 -8.61 15.93
N GLY A 54 -2.16 -8.81 16.87
CA GLY A 54 -2.01 -10.06 17.58
C GLY A 54 -1.26 -11.16 16.84
N PHE A 55 -0.42 -10.82 15.87
CA PHE A 55 0.33 -11.80 15.06
C PHE A 55 1.04 -12.83 15.93
N SER A 56 1.94 -12.37 16.81
CA SER A 56 2.75 -13.28 17.64
C SER A 56 1.91 -14.13 18.56
N ARG A 57 0.89 -13.53 19.16
CA ARG A 57 -0.02 -14.26 20.06
C ARG A 57 -0.84 -15.29 19.30
N ASN A 58 -1.38 -14.95 18.15
CA ASN A 58 -2.17 -15.88 17.34
C ASN A 58 -1.34 -17.05 16.82
N VAL A 59 -0.12 -16.80 16.39
CA VAL A 59 0.78 -17.87 15.94
C VAL A 59 1.12 -18.79 17.10
N ALA A 60 1.42 -18.24 18.27
CA ALA A 60 1.76 -19.03 19.46
C ALA A 60 0.57 -19.89 19.93
N GLU A 61 -0.65 -19.33 19.88
CA GLU A 61 -1.86 -20.00 20.38
C GLU A 61 -2.47 -20.97 19.37
N PHE A 62 -2.57 -20.55 18.08
CA PHE A 62 -3.31 -21.28 17.05
C PHE A 62 -2.44 -21.84 15.93
N GLY A 63 -1.17 -21.46 15.85
CA GLY A 63 -0.22 -21.91 14.82
C GLY A 63 -0.21 -21.04 13.57
N ILE A 64 0.86 -21.24 12.79
CA ILE A 64 1.10 -20.41 11.58
C ILE A 64 0.07 -20.66 10.47
N ILE A 65 -0.38 -21.90 10.32
CA ILE A 65 -1.36 -22.23 9.27
C ILE A 65 -2.68 -21.52 9.53
N HIS A 66 -3.11 -21.47 10.79
CA HIS A 66 -4.31 -20.72 11.17
C HIS A 66 -4.16 -19.23 10.85
N PHE A 67 -2.98 -18.67 11.10
CA PHE A 67 -2.74 -17.27 10.80
C PHE A 67 -2.74 -16.99 9.29
N LEU A 68 -2.20 -17.90 8.49
CA LEU A 68 -2.30 -17.79 7.02
C LEU A 68 -3.76 -17.79 6.54
N GLN A 69 -4.60 -18.60 7.18
CA GLN A 69 -6.04 -18.60 6.91
C GLN A 69 -6.67 -17.25 7.26
N THR A 70 -6.28 -16.66 8.38
CA THR A 70 -6.77 -15.34 8.80
C THR A 70 -6.33 -14.24 7.80
N ILE A 71 -5.11 -14.29 7.31
CA ILE A 71 -4.63 -13.37 6.27
C ILE A 71 -5.48 -13.51 5.00
N PHE A 72 -5.71 -14.73 4.55
CA PHE A 72 -6.53 -15.01 3.37
C PHE A 72 -7.94 -14.44 3.55
N GLU A 73 -8.57 -14.70 4.68
CA GLU A 73 -9.91 -14.19 5.00
C GLU A 73 -9.93 -12.65 5.01
N SER A 74 -8.92 -12.03 5.63
CA SER A 74 -8.85 -10.56 5.68
C SER A 74 -8.76 -9.97 4.28
N HIS A 75 -7.95 -10.54 3.41
CA HIS A 75 -7.82 -10.06 2.03
C HIS A 75 -9.13 -10.24 1.27
N ARG A 76 -9.79 -11.37 1.45
CA ARG A 76 -11.09 -11.66 0.80
C ARG A 76 -12.16 -10.65 1.19
N LEU A 77 -12.15 -10.20 2.45
CA LEU A 77 -13.10 -9.23 2.97
C LEU A 77 -12.76 -7.79 2.54
N LEU A 78 -11.48 -7.43 2.56
CA LEU A 78 -11.05 -6.04 2.45
C LEU A 78 -10.77 -5.59 1.01
N VAL A 79 -10.24 -6.46 0.17
CA VAL A 79 -9.86 -6.07 -1.19
C VAL A 79 -11.04 -5.54 -2.01
N PRO A 80 -12.26 -6.13 -1.97
CA PRO A 80 -13.40 -5.56 -2.69
C PRO A 80 -13.77 -4.14 -2.26
N LEU A 81 -13.52 -3.78 -0.99
CA LEU A 81 -13.79 -2.43 -0.47
C LEU A 81 -12.85 -1.39 -1.06
N ILE A 82 -11.63 -1.78 -1.39
CA ILE A 82 -10.66 -0.88 -2.03
C ILE A 82 -11.20 -0.38 -3.35
N GLU A 83 -11.65 -1.30 -4.20
CA GLU A 83 -12.19 -0.96 -5.52
C GLU A 83 -13.44 -0.09 -5.39
N SER A 84 -14.35 -0.42 -4.48
CA SER A 84 -15.58 0.35 -4.30
C SER A 84 -15.36 1.76 -3.74
N HIS A 85 -14.18 2.05 -3.21
CA HIS A 85 -13.82 3.37 -2.68
C HIS A 85 -12.75 4.08 -3.52
N ASN A 86 -12.60 3.70 -4.78
CA ASN A 86 -11.66 4.32 -5.72
C ASN A 86 -10.20 4.18 -5.31
N GLY A 87 -9.86 3.15 -4.55
CA GLY A 87 -8.51 2.85 -4.15
C GLY A 87 -7.80 1.96 -5.17
N ILE A 88 -6.49 2.03 -5.15
CA ILE A 88 -5.62 1.18 -5.96
C ILE A 88 -4.77 0.37 -4.99
N LEU A 89 -4.94 -0.95 -5.03
CA LEU A 89 -4.08 -1.84 -4.24
C LEU A 89 -2.69 -1.87 -4.87
N LEU A 90 -1.74 -1.23 -4.20
CA LEU A 90 -0.37 -1.18 -4.69
C LEU A 90 0.32 -2.53 -4.53
N LYS A 91 0.25 -3.08 -3.33
CA LYS A 91 0.78 -4.41 -3.04
C LYS A 91 0.25 -4.95 -1.72
N THR A 92 0.40 -6.26 -1.54
CA THR A 92 0.23 -6.92 -0.25
C THR A 92 1.60 -7.23 0.33
N GLU A 93 1.75 -7.14 1.64
CA GLU A 93 3.00 -7.44 2.32
C GLU A 93 2.69 -8.20 3.61
N GLY A 94 2.79 -9.53 3.54
CA GLY A 94 2.33 -10.40 4.61
C GLY A 94 0.84 -10.22 4.86
N ASP A 95 0.49 -9.77 6.06
CA ASP A 95 -0.87 -9.47 6.47
C ASP A 95 -1.33 -8.05 6.12
N SER A 96 -0.44 -7.23 5.58
CA SER A 96 -0.71 -5.82 5.30
C SER A 96 -1.14 -5.58 3.87
N LEU A 97 -2.02 -4.59 3.68
CA LEU A 97 -2.39 -4.03 2.39
C LEU A 97 -1.86 -2.61 2.30
N ILE A 98 -1.24 -2.29 1.18
CA ILE A 98 -0.80 -0.92 0.89
C ILE A 98 -1.65 -0.40 -0.26
N VAL A 99 -2.47 0.60 0.03
CA VAL A 99 -3.50 1.13 -0.86
C VAL A 99 -3.27 2.60 -1.11
N MET A 100 -3.45 3.03 -2.34
CA MET A 100 -3.29 4.42 -2.74
C MET A 100 -4.62 5.01 -3.20
N PHE A 101 -4.88 6.25 -2.80
CA PHE A 101 -6.07 7.02 -3.18
C PHE A 101 -5.65 8.40 -3.66
N ARG A 102 -6.31 8.89 -4.69
CA ARG A 102 -6.13 10.30 -5.11
C ARG A 102 -6.75 11.26 -4.11
N ASN A 103 -7.80 10.83 -3.43
CA ASN A 103 -8.59 11.67 -2.52
C ASN A 103 -8.49 11.12 -1.09
N VAL A 104 -8.11 11.97 -0.16
CA VAL A 104 -8.01 11.60 1.27
C VAL A 104 -9.36 11.14 1.83
N ASN A 105 -10.45 11.76 1.39
CA ASN A 105 -11.79 11.38 1.87
C ASN A 105 -12.14 9.95 1.47
N ASP A 106 -11.76 9.52 0.27
CA ASP A 106 -11.95 8.14 -0.17
C ASP A 106 -11.15 7.17 0.70
N ALA A 107 -9.92 7.53 1.05
CA ALA A 107 -9.08 6.73 1.94
C ALA A 107 -9.71 6.56 3.32
N VAL A 108 -10.20 7.65 3.91
CA VAL A 108 -10.86 7.61 5.22
C VAL A 108 -12.13 6.79 5.18
N ARG A 109 -12.97 6.97 4.15
CA ARG A 109 -14.19 6.17 3.99
C ARG A 109 -13.90 4.70 3.81
N CYS A 110 -12.86 4.37 3.06
CA CYS A 110 -12.42 2.99 2.89
C CYS A 110 -11.97 2.38 4.22
N ALA A 111 -11.16 3.11 5.00
CA ALA A 111 -10.72 2.66 6.31
C ALA A 111 -11.89 2.39 7.25
N ILE A 112 -12.89 3.27 7.27
CA ILE A 112 -14.09 3.08 8.08
C ILE A 112 -14.88 1.85 7.58
N ALA A 113 -15.03 1.69 6.28
CA ALA A 113 -15.73 0.55 5.71
C ALA A 113 -15.02 -0.77 6.04
N MET A 114 -13.69 -0.77 6.03
CA MET A 114 -12.89 -1.93 6.41
C MET A 114 -13.12 -2.30 7.88
N GLN A 115 -13.11 -1.32 8.78
CA GLN A 115 -13.37 -1.56 10.20
C GLN A 115 -14.79 -2.10 10.43
N ARG A 116 -15.77 -1.55 9.76
CA ARG A 116 -17.16 -2.04 9.85
C ARG A 116 -17.30 -3.46 9.30
N CYS A 117 -16.66 -3.73 8.19
CA CYS A 117 -16.69 -5.07 7.57
C CYS A 117 -16.10 -6.13 8.49
N THR A 118 -14.94 -5.87 9.09
CA THR A 118 -14.32 -6.79 10.03
C THR A 118 -15.13 -6.94 11.31
N GLN A 119 -15.72 -5.87 11.80
CA GLN A 119 -16.59 -5.91 12.97
C GLN A 119 -17.80 -6.82 12.72
N GLU A 120 -18.48 -6.67 11.59
CA GLU A 120 -19.60 -7.53 11.21
C GLU A 120 -19.16 -8.99 11.06
N HIS A 121 -18.04 -9.22 10.38
CA HIS A 121 -17.48 -10.56 10.22
C HIS A 121 -17.23 -11.23 11.56
N ASN A 122 -16.77 -10.47 12.55
CA ASN A 122 -16.38 -10.99 13.86
C ASN A 122 -17.56 -11.31 14.79
N LEU A 123 -18.77 -10.79 14.51
CA LEU A 123 -19.92 -10.90 15.42
C LEU A 123 -20.29 -12.34 15.79
N ALA A 124 -20.20 -13.27 14.88
CA ALA A 124 -20.60 -14.67 15.08
C ALA A 124 -19.40 -15.62 15.08
N ARG A 125 -18.19 -15.10 15.31
CA ARG A 125 -16.98 -15.90 15.22
C ARG A 125 -16.31 -16.08 16.58
N THR A 126 -15.60 -17.20 16.73
CA THR A 126 -14.75 -17.43 17.89
C THR A 126 -13.53 -16.53 17.85
N ASP A 127 -12.86 -16.36 18.99
CA ASP A 127 -11.66 -15.52 19.04
C ASP A 127 -10.57 -15.96 18.04
N ALA A 128 -10.49 -17.27 17.78
CA ALA A 128 -9.54 -17.81 16.81
C ALA A 128 -9.83 -17.36 15.37
N GLU A 129 -11.11 -17.11 15.04
CA GLU A 129 -11.57 -16.81 13.70
C GLU A 129 -11.75 -15.31 13.43
N LYS A 130 -11.61 -14.48 14.46
CA LYS A 130 -11.77 -13.03 14.30
C LYS A 130 -10.62 -12.39 13.53
N VAL A 131 -10.99 -11.42 12.68
CA VAL A 131 -10.03 -10.57 12.00
C VAL A 131 -9.93 -9.27 12.79
N LEU A 132 -8.76 -9.01 13.39
CA LEU A 132 -8.51 -7.82 14.20
C LEU A 132 -7.64 -6.84 13.39
N LEU A 133 -8.31 -5.87 12.79
CA LEU A 133 -7.68 -4.92 11.90
C LEU A 133 -7.16 -3.70 12.69
N CYS A 134 -5.91 -3.33 12.42
CA CYS A 134 -5.29 -2.10 12.92
C CYS A 134 -5.24 -1.03 11.85
#